data_a3fac6a0516c597ed5dbac725b00bc56
#
_entry.id   a3fac6a0516c597ed5dbac725b00bc56
#
_cell.length_a   1.000
_cell.length_b   1.000
_cell.length_c   1.000
_cell.angle_alpha   90.00
_cell.angle_beta   90.00
_cell.angle_gamma   90.00
#
_symmetry.space_group_name_H-M   'P 1'
#
loop_
_entity.id
_entity.type
_entity.pdbx_description
1 polymer ?
#
loop_
_entity_poly.entity_id
_entity_poly.type
_entity_poly.pdbx_seq_one_letter_code
_entity_poly.pdbx_strand_id
1 'polypeptide(L)'
;IRRPPRSTPLYSSAASDVYKRQESPCVILMIIYALIVRDQLQIIHKVFLVIWLSHYIHRTFIYPFLIEMTNPRMPISIAFSAFFFNLVNVSIQAFGIFYFTQYSENWISSPTFIVGLSIFLLGMYINIRSDYTIMAIKKKKGPGYHIPNSFLYKYLSAPNYFGEIIEWIGWAVLTWSVSGVVFLIWVIANLFPRALAHHKWYKKKFSNYPKNRKAIIPGII
;
A
#
# COMPACT_ATOMS: atom_id res chain seq x y z
N ILE A 1 1.24 -34.27 7.37
CA ILE A 1 0.12 -33.76 6.56
C ILE A 1 0.71 -33.46 5.19
N ARG A 2 0.42 -34.31 4.19
CA ARG A 2 0.83 -34.10 2.79
C ARG A 2 0.11 -32.87 2.26
N ARG A 3 0.87 -31.89 1.77
CA ARG A 3 0.31 -30.75 1.02
C ARG A 3 -0.31 -31.31 -0.28
N PRO A 4 -1.48 -30.80 -0.74
CA PRO A 4 -2.00 -31.20 -2.04
C PRO A 4 -0.99 -30.84 -3.14
N PRO A 5 -0.92 -31.59 -4.25
CA PRO A 5 -0.04 -31.32 -5.35
C PRO A 5 -0.41 -29.96 -5.94
N ARG A 6 0.42 -28.97 -5.68
CA ARG A 6 0.36 -27.70 -6.38
C ARG A 6 0.98 -27.96 -7.76
N SER A 7 0.25 -27.65 -8.82
CA SER A 7 0.90 -27.27 -10.07
C SER A 7 2.02 -26.30 -9.69
N THR A 8 3.28 -26.72 -9.83
CA THR A 8 4.44 -25.97 -9.35
C THR A 8 4.53 -24.65 -10.09
N PRO A 9 4.15 -23.51 -9.47
CA PRO A 9 4.40 -22.23 -10.11
C PRO A 9 5.91 -22.08 -10.27
N LEU A 10 6.36 -21.58 -11.40
CA LEU A 10 7.76 -21.22 -11.60
C LEU A 10 8.16 -20.18 -10.54
N TYR A 11 8.95 -20.64 -9.56
CA TYR A 11 9.52 -19.80 -8.52
C TYR A 11 10.90 -19.35 -8.97
N SER A 12 11.16 -18.05 -8.95
CA SER A 12 12.41 -17.45 -9.41
C SER A 12 12.87 -16.35 -8.45
N SER A 13 14.18 -16.23 -8.27
CA SER A 13 14.76 -15.07 -7.58
C SER A 13 14.52 -13.78 -8.38
N ALA A 14 14.60 -13.85 -9.70
CA ALA A 14 14.26 -12.73 -10.58
C ALA A 14 12.81 -12.25 -10.38
N ALA A 15 11.84 -13.16 -10.19
CA ALA A 15 10.47 -12.79 -9.89
C ALA A 15 10.34 -12.07 -8.53
N SER A 16 11.18 -12.40 -7.55
CA SER A 16 11.25 -11.66 -6.29
C SER A 16 11.78 -10.24 -6.47
N ASP A 17 12.78 -10.05 -7.32
CA ASP A 17 13.32 -8.72 -7.62
C ASP A 17 12.34 -7.85 -8.41
N VAL A 18 11.59 -8.46 -9.34
CA VAL A 18 10.46 -7.80 -10.02
C VAL A 18 9.38 -7.41 -9.01
N TYR A 19 9.05 -8.29 -8.06
CA TYR A 19 8.06 -7.98 -7.02
C TYR A 19 8.49 -6.80 -6.13
N LYS A 20 9.77 -6.67 -5.79
CA LYS A 20 10.27 -5.51 -5.03
C LYS A 20 10.08 -4.19 -5.78
N ARG A 21 10.06 -4.25 -7.12
CA ARG A 21 9.94 -3.09 -8.00
C ARG A 21 8.61 -3.02 -8.74
N GLN A 22 7.64 -3.86 -8.37
CA GLN A 22 6.33 -3.96 -9.04
C GLN A 22 5.54 -2.65 -9.02
N GLU A 23 5.84 -1.76 -8.09
CA GLU A 23 5.18 -0.47 -7.93
C GLU A 23 5.87 0.65 -8.74
N SER A 24 7.03 0.36 -9.39
CA SER A 24 7.73 1.35 -10.23
C SER A 24 6.89 1.96 -11.36
N PRO A 25 5.92 1.24 -11.99
CA PRO A 25 5.04 1.87 -12.97
C PRO A 25 4.27 3.05 -12.41
N CYS A 26 3.87 2.99 -11.12
CA CYS A 26 3.14 4.08 -10.47
C CYS A 26 3.95 5.36 -10.35
N VAL A 27 5.27 5.26 -10.28
CA VAL A 27 6.18 6.42 -10.29
C VAL A 27 6.41 6.89 -11.73
N ILE A 28 6.88 5.97 -12.59
CA ILE A 28 7.35 6.32 -13.94
C ILE A 28 6.20 6.84 -14.80
N LEU A 29 5.08 6.12 -14.86
CA LEU A 29 3.97 6.51 -15.71
C LEU A 29 3.24 7.75 -15.20
N MET A 30 3.10 7.92 -13.88
CA MET A 30 2.49 9.15 -13.36
C MET A 30 3.30 10.38 -13.77
N ILE A 31 4.64 10.30 -13.73
CA ILE A 31 5.51 11.37 -14.22
C ILE A 31 5.35 11.56 -15.73
N ILE A 32 5.32 10.48 -16.52
CA ILE A 32 5.14 10.56 -17.97
C ILE A 32 3.80 11.23 -18.31
N TYR A 33 2.71 10.82 -17.68
CA TYR A 33 1.39 11.45 -17.90
C TYR A 33 1.42 12.93 -17.52
N ALA A 34 2.03 13.29 -16.41
CA ALA A 34 2.18 14.70 -16.02
C ALA A 34 3.00 15.52 -17.05
N LEU A 35 4.05 14.91 -17.62
CA LEU A 35 4.86 15.57 -18.66
C LEU A 35 4.10 15.75 -19.98
N ILE A 36 3.25 14.78 -20.35
CA ILE A 36 2.40 14.87 -21.56
C ILE A 36 1.44 16.07 -21.47
N VAL A 37 0.86 16.30 -20.29
CA VAL A 37 -0.12 17.38 -20.06
C VAL A 37 0.47 18.61 -19.39
N ARG A 38 1.79 18.75 -19.35
CA ARG A 38 2.50 19.76 -18.54
C ARG A 38 1.99 21.19 -18.71
N ASP A 39 1.60 21.55 -19.95
CA ASP A 39 1.16 22.90 -20.29
C ASP A 39 -0.27 23.22 -19.80
N GLN A 40 -1.02 22.18 -19.40
CA GLN A 40 -2.39 22.26 -18.87
C GLN A 40 -2.43 22.06 -17.34
N LEU A 41 -1.30 21.74 -16.71
CA LEU A 41 -1.26 21.44 -15.27
C LEU A 41 -1.44 22.71 -14.42
N GLN A 42 -2.55 22.76 -13.70
CA GLN A 42 -2.75 23.68 -12.60
C GLN A 42 -1.85 23.30 -11.40
N ILE A 43 -1.69 24.22 -10.46
CA ILE A 43 -0.89 23.99 -9.25
C ILE A 43 -1.40 22.79 -8.44
N ILE A 44 -2.71 22.57 -8.40
CA ILE A 44 -3.31 21.44 -7.69
C ILE A 44 -2.88 20.07 -8.26
N HIS A 45 -2.75 19.94 -9.58
CA HIS A 45 -2.27 18.73 -10.22
C HIS A 45 -0.82 18.41 -9.82
N LYS A 46 0.02 19.44 -9.70
CA LYS A 46 1.42 19.31 -9.22
C LYS A 46 1.45 18.86 -7.76
N VAL A 47 0.54 19.38 -6.93
CA VAL A 47 0.40 18.95 -5.53
C VAL A 47 -0.04 17.49 -5.45
N PHE A 48 -1.04 17.06 -6.23
CA PHE A 48 -1.43 15.66 -6.28
C PHE A 48 -0.29 14.74 -6.75
N LEU A 49 0.48 15.19 -7.74
CA LEU A 49 1.67 14.47 -8.20
C LEU A 49 2.67 14.25 -7.06
N VAL A 50 2.97 15.29 -6.28
CA VAL A 50 3.89 15.18 -5.14
C VAL A 50 3.35 14.23 -4.08
N ILE A 51 2.05 14.32 -3.73
CA ILE A 51 1.41 13.44 -2.75
C ILE A 51 1.45 11.98 -3.22
N TRP A 52 1.09 11.69 -4.47
CA TRP A 52 1.18 10.37 -5.07
C TRP A 52 2.61 9.81 -5.06
N LEU A 53 3.55 10.61 -5.52
CA LEU A 53 4.95 10.22 -5.58
C LEU A 53 5.55 10.00 -4.19
N SER A 54 5.11 10.70 -3.15
CA SER A 54 5.62 10.50 -1.78
C SER A 54 5.39 9.06 -1.30
N HIS A 55 4.21 8.49 -1.57
CA HIS A 55 3.91 7.09 -1.27
C HIS A 55 4.74 6.13 -2.14
N TYR A 56 4.65 6.27 -3.46
CA TYR A 56 5.24 5.29 -4.37
C TYR A 56 6.76 5.34 -4.44
N ILE A 57 7.40 6.49 -4.21
CA ILE A 57 8.86 6.57 -4.07
C ILE A 57 9.32 5.79 -2.83
N HIS A 58 8.62 5.96 -1.70
CA HIS A 58 8.92 5.19 -0.51
C HIS A 58 8.77 3.68 -0.76
N ARG A 59 7.67 3.26 -1.36
CA ARG A 59 7.35 1.84 -1.64
C ARG A 59 8.29 1.20 -2.66
N THR A 60 8.71 1.95 -3.68
CA THR A 60 9.51 1.44 -4.80
C THR A 60 11.01 1.50 -4.53
N PHE A 61 11.49 2.63 -3.94
CA PHE A 61 12.92 2.91 -3.86
C PHE A 61 13.50 2.89 -2.44
N ILE A 62 12.67 2.92 -1.39
CA ILE A 62 13.14 2.91 0.00
C ILE A 62 12.82 1.58 0.67
N TYR A 63 11.55 1.23 0.74
CA TYR A 63 11.07 0.05 1.45
C TYR A 63 11.72 -1.28 0.98
N PRO A 64 11.87 -1.58 -0.33
CA PRO A 64 12.44 -2.84 -0.78
C PRO A 64 13.90 -3.07 -0.38
N PHE A 65 14.66 -2.00 -0.14
CA PHE A 65 16.04 -2.09 0.32
C PHE A 65 16.16 -2.28 1.83
N LEU A 66 15.10 -1.97 2.56
CA LEU A 66 15.07 -2.07 4.03
C LEU A 66 14.49 -3.42 4.49
N ILE A 67 13.72 -4.11 3.64
CA ILE A 67 13.06 -5.35 4.01
C ILE A 67 13.93 -6.58 3.72
N GLU A 68 14.17 -7.38 4.76
CA GLU A 68 14.72 -8.73 4.59
C GLU A 68 13.59 -9.73 4.28
N MET A 69 13.58 -10.27 3.07
CA MET A 69 12.59 -11.27 2.66
C MET A 69 12.94 -12.64 3.27
N THR A 70 12.01 -13.18 4.03
CA THR A 70 12.15 -14.52 4.65
C THR A 70 12.14 -15.65 3.61
N ASN A 71 11.53 -15.42 2.46
CA ASN A 71 11.56 -16.35 1.31
C ASN A 71 11.67 -15.54 0.01
N PRO A 72 12.86 -15.47 -0.60
CA PRO A 72 13.09 -14.65 -1.79
C PRO A 72 12.45 -15.22 -3.06
N ARG A 73 11.89 -16.43 -3.02
CA ARG A 73 11.26 -17.06 -4.20
C ARG A 73 9.77 -16.82 -4.20
N MET A 74 9.26 -16.31 -5.32
CA MET A 74 7.82 -16.14 -5.51
C MET A 74 7.38 -16.57 -6.91
N PRO A 75 6.06 -16.89 -7.11
CA PRO A 75 5.53 -17.20 -8.42
C PRO A 75 5.64 -16.00 -9.37
N ILE A 76 6.14 -16.24 -10.57
CA ILE A 76 6.25 -15.21 -11.63
C ILE A 76 4.88 -14.59 -11.94
N SER A 77 3.82 -15.41 -11.93
CA SER A 77 2.45 -14.94 -12.19
C SER A 77 1.99 -13.85 -11.19
N ILE A 78 2.38 -13.96 -9.92
CA ILE A 78 2.03 -12.94 -8.89
C ILE A 78 2.77 -11.65 -9.17
N ALA A 79 4.08 -11.71 -9.48
CA ALA A 79 4.87 -10.53 -9.79
C ALA A 79 4.34 -9.82 -11.04
N PHE A 80 4.01 -10.60 -12.09
CA PHE A 80 3.46 -10.06 -13.33
C PHE A 80 2.06 -9.45 -13.14
N SER A 81 1.18 -10.13 -12.41
CA SER A 81 -0.17 -9.61 -12.12
C SER A 81 -0.11 -8.30 -11.32
N ALA A 82 0.79 -8.21 -10.36
CA ALA A 82 0.96 -6.99 -9.57
C ALA A 82 1.53 -5.83 -10.41
N PHE A 83 2.50 -6.12 -11.28
CA PHE A 83 3.04 -5.13 -12.22
C PHE A 83 1.96 -4.61 -13.18
N PHE A 84 1.22 -5.53 -13.81
CA PHE A 84 0.13 -5.17 -14.73
C PHE A 84 -0.99 -4.38 -14.04
N PHE A 85 -1.37 -4.80 -12.84
CA PHE A 85 -2.32 -4.03 -12.04
C PHE A 85 -1.85 -2.58 -11.84
N ASN A 86 -0.57 -2.38 -11.48
CA ASN A 86 -0.05 -1.04 -11.26
C ASN A 86 -0.02 -0.19 -12.54
N LEU A 87 0.24 -0.80 -13.72
CA LEU A 87 0.10 -0.13 -15.02
C LEU A 87 -1.33 0.42 -15.21
N VAL A 88 -2.32 -0.43 -14.99
CA VAL A 88 -3.74 -0.06 -15.15
C VAL A 88 -4.15 0.98 -14.12
N ASN A 89 -3.80 0.76 -12.85
CA ASN A 89 -4.17 1.66 -11.76
C ASN A 89 -3.62 3.07 -11.98
N VAL A 90 -2.32 3.21 -12.24
CA VAL A 90 -1.72 4.54 -12.43
C VAL A 90 -2.34 5.27 -13.62
N SER A 91 -2.69 4.54 -14.69
CA SER A 91 -3.36 5.13 -15.85
C SER A 91 -4.75 5.66 -15.46
N ILE A 92 -5.55 4.86 -14.75
CA ILE A 92 -6.87 5.29 -14.25
C ILE A 92 -6.75 6.54 -13.36
N GLN A 93 -5.75 6.57 -12.45
CA GLN A 93 -5.53 7.71 -11.57
C GLN A 93 -5.12 8.96 -12.35
N ALA A 94 -4.17 8.83 -13.28
CA ALA A 94 -3.70 9.95 -14.09
C ALA A 94 -4.82 10.53 -14.96
N PHE A 95 -5.57 9.67 -15.67
CA PHE A 95 -6.71 10.13 -16.45
C PHE A 95 -7.79 10.77 -15.58
N GLY A 96 -8.10 10.17 -14.42
CA GLY A 96 -9.07 10.74 -13.48
C GLY A 96 -8.70 12.14 -13.03
N ILE A 97 -7.45 12.34 -12.65
CA ILE A 97 -6.96 13.61 -12.09
C ILE A 97 -6.69 14.64 -13.17
N PHE A 98 -6.03 14.26 -14.27
CA PHE A 98 -5.53 15.22 -15.25
C PHE A 98 -6.54 15.56 -16.34
N TYR A 99 -7.53 14.70 -16.61
CA TYR A 99 -8.46 14.90 -17.73
C TYR A 99 -9.93 14.94 -17.32
N PHE A 100 -10.36 14.12 -16.36
CA PHE A 100 -11.78 13.96 -16.08
C PHE A 100 -12.30 14.79 -14.90
N THR A 101 -11.43 15.12 -13.93
CA THR A 101 -11.84 15.92 -12.78
C THR A 101 -11.37 17.37 -12.96
N GLN A 102 -12.30 18.30 -12.86
CA GLN A 102 -11.97 19.73 -12.87
C GLN A 102 -11.87 20.24 -11.44
N TYR A 103 -10.82 20.99 -11.16
CA TYR A 103 -10.57 21.58 -9.85
C TYR A 103 -10.66 23.10 -9.91
N SER A 104 -11.26 23.72 -8.90
CA SER A 104 -11.22 25.15 -8.72
C SER A 104 -9.80 25.63 -8.39
N GLU A 105 -9.45 26.86 -8.72
CA GLU A 105 -8.14 27.45 -8.39
C GLU A 105 -7.82 27.39 -6.89
N ASN A 106 -8.84 27.50 -6.05
CA ASN A 106 -8.73 27.49 -4.59
C ASN A 106 -8.89 26.06 -3.98
N TRP A 107 -8.82 24.99 -4.78
CA TRP A 107 -9.03 23.63 -4.29
C TRP A 107 -8.12 23.25 -3.12
N ILE A 108 -6.86 23.69 -3.15
CA ILE A 108 -5.87 23.43 -2.08
C ILE A 108 -6.33 23.98 -0.73
N SER A 109 -7.07 25.09 -0.71
CA SER A 109 -7.59 25.71 0.50
C SER A 109 -8.97 25.17 0.89
N SER A 110 -9.55 24.24 0.11
CA SER A 110 -10.85 23.69 0.42
C SER A 110 -10.81 22.79 1.66
N PRO A 111 -11.87 22.76 2.47
CA PRO A 111 -11.97 21.82 3.60
C PRO A 111 -11.79 20.36 3.17
N THR A 112 -12.32 20.00 2.00
CA THR A 112 -12.20 18.64 1.44
C THR A 112 -10.74 18.25 1.21
N PHE A 113 -9.95 19.15 0.59
CA PHE A 113 -8.52 18.91 0.38
C PHE A 113 -7.77 18.79 1.70
N ILE A 114 -7.98 19.74 2.62
CA ILE A 114 -7.28 19.79 3.91
C ILE A 114 -7.57 18.52 4.75
N VAL A 115 -8.84 18.14 4.86
CA VAL A 115 -9.26 16.94 5.57
C VAL A 115 -8.69 15.69 4.91
N GLY A 116 -8.80 15.58 3.57
CA GLY A 116 -8.25 14.46 2.82
C GLY A 116 -6.74 14.33 2.97
N LEU A 117 -6.00 15.44 2.89
CA LEU A 117 -4.55 15.45 3.10
C LEU A 117 -4.18 15.02 4.53
N SER A 118 -4.91 15.49 5.53
CA SER A 118 -4.69 15.10 6.92
C SER A 118 -4.89 13.59 7.13
N ILE A 119 -5.95 13.02 6.54
CA ILE A 119 -6.23 11.58 6.57
C ILE A 119 -5.13 10.80 5.83
N PHE A 120 -4.71 11.28 4.65
CA PHE A 120 -3.63 10.66 3.86
C PHE A 120 -2.32 10.58 4.66
N LEU A 121 -1.89 11.70 5.22
CA LEU A 121 -0.65 11.76 5.99
C LEU A 121 -0.71 10.90 7.26
N LEU A 122 -1.84 10.86 7.93
CA LEU A 122 -2.05 9.97 9.09
C LEU A 122 -1.95 8.50 8.67
N GLY A 123 -2.62 8.12 7.58
CA GLY A 123 -2.56 6.76 7.03
C GLY A 123 -1.14 6.35 6.64
N MET A 124 -0.44 7.22 5.91
CA MET A 124 0.95 7.02 5.49
C MET A 124 1.88 6.86 6.71
N TYR A 125 1.72 7.69 7.74
CA TYR A 125 2.48 7.55 8.98
C TYR A 125 2.24 6.20 9.66
N ILE A 126 0.98 5.77 9.78
CA ILE A 126 0.62 4.48 10.38
C ILE A 126 1.21 3.33 9.55
N ASN A 127 1.09 3.38 8.22
CA ASN A 127 1.62 2.37 7.30
C ASN A 127 3.14 2.23 7.48
N ILE A 128 3.88 3.31 7.27
CA ILE A 128 5.34 3.34 7.36
C ILE A 128 5.83 2.93 8.76
N ARG A 129 5.25 3.49 9.82
CA ARG A 129 5.65 3.17 11.20
C ARG A 129 5.44 1.70 11.55
N SER A 130 4.37 1.12 11.04
CA SER A 130 4.06 -0.31 11.21
C SER A 130 5.10 -1.20 10.52
N ASP A 131 5.44 -0.89 9.27
CA ASP A 131 6.44 -1.63 8.51
C ASP A 131 7.82 -1.55 9.18
N TYR A 132 8.26 -0.36 9.61
CA TYR A 132 9.53 -0.19 10.35
C TYR A 132 9.54 -0.94 11.68
N THR A 133 8.38 -1.10 12.33
CA THR A 133 8.26 -1.92 13.55
C THR A 133 8.60 -3.40 13.27
N ILE A 134 8.10 -3.96 12.17
CA ILE A 134 8.42 -5.33 11.75
C ILE A 134 9.92 -5.47 11.41
N MET A 135 10.46 -4.51 10.67
CA MET A 135 11.89 -4.51 10.32
C MET A 135 12.79 -4.49 11.55
N ALA A 136 12.48 -3.61 12.52
CA ALA A 136 13.25 -3.52 13.77
C ALA A 136 13.24 -4.83 14.56
N ILE A 137 12.09 -5.54 14.59
CA ILE A 137 11.99 -6.84 15.26
C ILE A 137 12.84 -7.90 14.54
N LYS A 138 12.77 -7.97 13.21
CA LYS A 138 13.58 -8.88 12.41
C LYS A 138 15.08 -8.62 12.59
N LYS A 139 15.50 -7.36 12.59
CA LYS A 139 16.89 -6.97 12.84
C LYS A 139 17.37 -7.41 14.23
N LYS A 140 16.49 -7.34 15.24
CA LYS A 140 16.83 -7.71 16.62
C LYS A 140 16.80 -9.22 16.90
N LYS A 141 15.82 -9.95 16.31
CA LYS A 141 15.53 -11.36 16.62
C LYS A 141 15.94 -12.33 15.52
N GLY A 142 16.47 -11.82 14.41
CA GLY A 142 16.82 -12.61 13.23
C GLY A 142 15.64 -12.82 12.27
N PRO A 143 15.90 -13.49 11.13
CA PRO A 143 14.90 -13.77 10.12
C PRO A 143 13.79 -14.69 10.68
N GLY A 144 12.57 -14.53 10.17
CA GLY A 144 11.42 -15.33 10.58
C GLY A 144 10.20 -14.50 10.97
N TYR A 145 9.23 -15.19 11.55
CA TYR A 145 7.98 -14.59 12.01
C TYR A 145 8.04 -14.38 13.52
N HIS A 146 7.81 -13.15 13.94
CA HIS A 146 7.78 -12.75 15.34
C HIS A 146 6.44 -12.09 15.65
N ILE A 147 5.99 -12.15 16.89
CA ILE A 147 4.82 -11.40 17.35
C ILE A 147 5.29 -9.99 17.70
N PRO A 148 4.94 -8.95 16.89
CA PRO A 148 5.23 -7.58 17.25
C PRO A 148 4.31 -7.15 18.40
N ASN A 149 4.83 -6.33 19.30
CA ASN A 149 4.09 -5.85 20.48
C ASN A 149 4.36 -4.37 20.77
N SER A 150 4.64 -3.59 19.75
CA SER A 150 4.83 -2.15 19.86
C SER A 150 3.92 -1.42 18.88
N PHE A 151 3.72 -0.11 19.10
CA PHE A 151 2.84 0.71 18.28
C PHE A 151 1.43 0.10 18.20
N LEU A 152 0.77 0.20 17.06
CA LEU A 152 -0.58 -0.35 16.86
C LEU A 152 -0.63 -1.89 16.82
N TYR A 153 0.51 -2.59 16.74
CA TYR A 153 0.54 -4.05 16.89
C TYR A 153 0.08 -4.54 18.25
N LYS A 154 0.00 -3.67 19.24
CA LYS A 154 -0.65 -4.01 20.54
C LYS A 154 -2.14 -4.35 20.34
N TYR A 155 -2.78 -3.74 19.36
CA TYR A 155 -4.23 -3.81 19.14
C TYR A 155 -4.61 -4.54 17.86
N LEU A 156 -3.75 -4.49 16.83
CA LEU A 156 -4.01 -5.01 15.48
C LEU A 156 -2.95 -6.02 15.04
N SER A 157 -3.37 -6.96 14.20
CA SER A 157 -2.48 -7.91 13.55
C SER A 157 -1.83 -7.34 12.29
N ALA A 158 -2.52 -6.45 11.59
CA ALA A 158 -2.08 -5.83 10.35
C ALA A 158 -2.28 -4.29 10.36
N PRO A 159 -1.61 -3.56 11.27
CA PRO A 159 -1.77 -2.10 11.35
C PRO A 159 -1.19 -1.38 10.14
N ASN A 160 -0.25 -1.97 9.40
CA ASN A 160 0.24 -1.45 8.14
C ASN A 160 -0.88 -1.42 7.08
N TYR A 161 -1.69 -2.48 6.95
CA TYR A 161 -2.84 -2.49 6.05
C TYR A 161 -3.93 -1.52 6.49
N PHE A 162 -4.14 -1.38 7.79
CA PHE A 162 -5.05 -0.37 8.32
C PHE A 162 -4.60 1.04 7.94
N GLY A 163 -3.32 1.34 8.12
CA GLY A 163 -2.72 2.62 7.71
C GLY A 163 -2.88 2.89 6.22
N GLU A 164 -2.61 1.88 5.39
CA GLU A 164 -2.70 2.00 3.93
C GLU A 164 -4.16 2.23 3.46
N ILE A 165 -5.15 1.59 4.09
CA ILE A 165 -6.56 1.88 3.81
C ILE A 165 -6.91 3.32 4.19
N ILE A 166 -6.49 3.81 5.35
CA ILE A 166 -6.71 5.20 5.77
C ILE A 166 -6.04 6.16 4.78
N GLU A 167 -4.84 5.87 4.34
CA GLU A 167 -4.10 6.66 3.37
C GLU A 167 -4.89 6.81 2.06
N TRP A 168 -5.42 5.72 1.52
CA TRP A 168 -6.21 5.76 0.28
C TRP A 168 -7.62 6.32 0.46
N ILE A 169 -8.19 6.28 1.67
CA ILE A 169 -9.38 7.08 2.01
C ILE A 169 -9.03 8.57 1.87
N GLY A 170 -7.89 8.99 2.45
CA GLY A 170 -7.40 10.36 2.32
C GLY A 170 -7.23 10.79 0.87
N TRP A 171 -6.63 9.93 0.03
CA TRP A 171 -6.48 10.16 -1.41
C TRP A 171 -7.80 10.34 -2.13
N ALA A 172 -8.78 9.46 -1.90
CA ALA A 172 -10.12 9.57 -2.48
C ALA A 172 -10.83 10.87 -2.08
N VAL A 173 -10.65 11.31 -0.83
CA VAL A 173 -11.24 12.56 -0.31
C VAL A 173 -10.52 13.77 -0.89
N LEU A 174 -9.17 13.83 -0.85
CA LEU A 174 -8.44 15.02 -1.31
C LEU A 174 -8.52 15.24 -2.81
N THR A 175 -8.61 14.17 -3.61
CA THR A 175 -8.80 14.27 -5.06
C THR A 175 -10.25 14.41 -5.46
N TRP A 176 -11.19 14.02 -4.62
CA TRP A 176 -12.63 14.02 -4.88
C TRP A 176 -12.97 13.47 -6.27
N SER A 177 -12.26 12.42 -6.66
CA SER A 177 -12.33 11.82 -8.00
C SER A 177 -12.92 10.41 -7.98
N VAL A 178 -13.64 10.05 -9.02
CA VAL A 178 -14.13 8.66 -9.19
C VAL A 178 -12.96 7.67 -9.22
N SER A 179 -11.85 8.02 -9.86
CA SER A 179 -10.65 7.18 -9.90
C SER A 179 -10.10 6.91 -8.50
N GLY A 180 -10.08 7.92 -7.62
CA GLY A 180 -9.67 7.75 -6.23
C GLY A 180 -10.56 6.80 -5.46
N VAL A 181 -11.88 6.88 -5.63
CA VAL A 181 -12.84 5.96 -5.01
C VAL A 181 -12.70 4.54 -5.53
N VAL A 182 -12.54 4.35 -6.85
CA VAL A 182 -12.33 3.03 -7.46
C VAL A 182 -11.07 2.37 -6.90
N PHE A 183 -9.99 3.13 -6.76
CA PHE A 183 -8.77 2.62 -6.17
C PHE A 183 -8.92 2.26 -4.69
N LEU A 184 -9.59 3.09 -3.91
CA LEU A 184 -9.90 2.79 -2.51
C LEU A 184 -10.68 1.47 -2.35
N ILE A 185 -11.72 1.25 -3.17
CA ILE A 185 -12.49 0.00 -3.16
C ILE A 185 -11.56 -1.19 -3.46
N TRP A 186 -10.69 -1.06 -4.44
CA TRP A 186 -9.70 -2.09 -4.77
C TRP A 186 -8.72 -2.37 -3.62
N VAL A 187 -8.21 -1.33 -2.97
CA VAL A 187 -7.32 -1.45 -1.82
C VAL A 187 -8.00 -2.21 -0.68
N ILE A 188 -9.23 -1.83 -0.33
CA ILE A 188 -10.02 -2.51 0.71
C ILE A 188 -10.24 -3.98 0.33
N ALA A 189 -10.66 -4.25 -0.90
CA ALA A 189 -10.91 -5.62 -1.39
C ALA A 189 -9.66 -6.52 -1.34
N ASN A 190 -8.47 -5.94 -1.47
CA ASN A 190 -7.21 -6.67 -1.38
C ASN A 190 -6.68 -6.80 0.05
N LEU A 191 -6.64 -5.71 0.80
CA LEU A 191 -5.95 -5.68 2.09
C LEU A 191 -6.79 -6.25 3.22
N PHE A 192 -8.10 -6.07 3.19
CA PHE A 192 -8.98 -6.55 4.24
C PHE A 192 -8.97 -8.09 4.37
N PRO A 193 -9.15 -8.89 3.29
CA PRO A 193 -9.05 -10.34 3.37
C PRO A 193 -7.65 -10.82 3.78
N ARG A 194 -6.59 -10.12 3.33
CA ARG A 194 -5.21 -10.43 3.73
C ARG A 194 -4.98 -10.22 5.22
N ALA A 195 -5.53 -9.14 5.80
CA ALA A 195 -5.44 -8.91 7.24
C ALA A 195 -6.12 -10.01 8.05
N LEU A 196 -7.32 -10.43 7.63
CA LEU A 196 -8.04 -11.57 8.25
C LEU A 196 -7.24 -12.87 8.16
N ALA A 197 -6.65 -13.14 7.00
CA ALA A 197 -5.82 -14.33 6.79
C ALA A 197 -4.56 -14.31 7.67
N HIS A 198 -3.88 -13.15 7.78
CA HIS A 198 -2.73 -12.94 8.66
C HIS A 198 -3.11 -13.15 10.12
N HIS A 199 -4.21 -12.57 10.56
CA HIS A 199 -4.69 -12.72 11.94
C HIS A 199 -4.96 -14.19 12.30
N LYS A 200 -5.69 -14.92 11.43
CA LYS A 200 -5.95 -16.35 11.58
C LYS A 200 -4.66 -17.18 11.62
N TRP A 201 -3.72 -16.84 10.73
CA TRP A 201 -2.41 -17.51 10.67
C TRP A 201 -1.59 -17.28 11.95
N TYR A 202 -1.51 -16.06 12.48
CA TYR A 202 -0.81 -15.75 13.72
C TYR A 202 -1.41 -16.52 14.91
N LYS A 203 -2.74 -16.53 15.04
CA LYS A 203 -3.45 -17.31 16.08
C LYS A 203 -3.14 -18.81 15.99
N LYS A 204 -3.03 -19.37 14.78
CA LYS A 204 -2.71 -20.79 14.60
C LYS A 204 -1.22 -21.09 14.84
N LYS A 205 -0.34 -20.17 14.51
CA LYS A 205 1.11 -20.35 14.55
C LYS A 205 1.68 -20.20 15.96
N PHE A 206 1.11 -19.31 16.76
CA PHE A 206 1.63 -18.94 18.07
C PHE A 206 0.59 -19.18 19.16
N SER A 207 0.87 -20.09 20.09
CA SER A 207 0.00 -20.40 21.23
C SER A 207 -0.18 -19.22 22.21
N ASN A 208 0.84 -18.35 22.28
CA ASN A 208 0.86 -17.15 23.12
C ASN A 208 0.41 -15.86 22.39
N TYR A 209 -0.29 -16.00 21.23
CA TYR A 209 -0.77 -14.82 20.51
C TYR A 209 -1.85 -14.08 21.32
N PRO A 210 -1.78 -12.72 21.42
CA PRO A 210 -2.72 -11.95 22.25
C PRO A 210 -4.19 -12.14 21.80
N LYS A 211 -5.03 -12.61 22.72
CA LYS A 211 -6.44 -12.94 22.45
C LYS A 211 -7.30 -11.72 22.07
N ASN A 212 -6.97 -10.56 22.65
CA ASN A 212 -7.75 -9.32 22.46
C ASN A 212 -7.38 -8.56 21.19
N ARG A 213 -6.32 -8.98 20.49
CA ARG A 213 -5.86 -8.32 19.27
C ARG A 213 -6.86 -8.58 18.13
N LYS A 214 -7.16 -7.52 17.38
CA LYS A 214 -8.04 -7.55 16.21
C LYS A 214 -7.25 -7.72 14.91
N ALA A 215 -7.94 -8.04 13.81
CA ALA A 215 -7.27 -8.23 12.52
C ALA A 215 -6.79 -6.90 11.93
N ILE A 216 -7.71 -5.95 11.77
CA ILE A 216 -7.43 -4.71 11.02
C ILE A 216 -8.12 -3.46 11.59
N ILE A 217 -9.34 -3.55 12.15
CA ILE A 217 -10.05 -2.39 12.71
C ILE A 217 -9.98 -2.47 14.23
N PRO A 218 -9.40 -1.44 14.93
CA PRO A 218 -9.29 -1.44 16.37
C PRO A 218 -10.66 -1.62 17.07
N GLY A 219 -10.74 -2.53 18.02
CA GLY A 219 -11.94 -2.81 18.79
C GLY A 219 -13.01 -3.62 18.08
N ILE A 220 -13.01 -3.71 16.74
CA ILE A 220 -14.08 -4.32 15.94
C ILE A 220 -13.65 -5.69 15.38
N ILE A 221 -12.74 -5.70 14.43
CA ILE A 221 -12.36 -6.88 13.69
C ILE A 221 -10.85 -6.98 13.41
#